data_134bae58b06c8f4466c2a2fe08e55cdb
#
_entry.id   134bae58b06c8f4466c2a2fe08e55cdb
#
_cell.length_a   1.000
_cell.length_b   1.000
_cell.length_c   1.000
_cell.angle_alpha   90.00
_cell.angle_beta   90.00
_cell.angle_gamma   90.00
#
_symmetry.space_group_name_H-M   'P 1'
#
loop_
_entity.id
_entity.type
_entity.pdbx_description
1 polymer ?
#
loop_
_entity_poly.entity_id
_entity_poly.type
_entity_poly.pdbx_seq_one_letter_code
_entity_poly.pdbx_strand_id
1 'polypeptide(L)'
;MKSIGFFGDSFCASNQPESWCNILQEKLGCSRPRWFGKPGKSIWGTIFDYNKLIAEGRVPDVSVFCWTEPYRLYHPKLILSANTKPLEGVDPNVYKTLDNYWKH
;
A
#
# COMPACT_ATOMS: atom_id res chain seq x y z
N MET A 1 19.07 -10.04 13.65
CA MET A 1 17.63 -10.19 13.51
C MET A 1 17.20 -9.59 12.18
N LYS A 2 16.49 -10.36 11.37
CA LYS A 2 16.00 -9.90 10.07
C LYS A 2 14.85 -8.90 10.22
N SER A 3 14.79 -7.91 9.35
CA SER A 3 13.69 -6.96 9.29
C SER A 3 12.61 -7.44 8.33
N ILE A 4 11.36 -7.03 8.57
CA ILE A 4 10.22 -7.39 7.73
C ILE A 4 9.44 -6.14 7.35
N GLY A 5 8.94 -6.13 6.13
CA GLY A 5 8.04 -5.08 5.65
C GLY A 5 6.83 -5.67 4.94
N PHE A 6 5.71 -4.98 5.02
CA PHE A 6 4.45 -5.38 4.41
C PHE A 6 4.05 -4.33 3.37
N PHE A 7 3.74 -4.79 2.17
CA PHE A 7 3.45 -3.92 1.04
C PHE A 7 2.11 -4.29 0.43
N GLY A 8 1.22 -3.33 0.33
CA GLY A 8 -0.09 -3.57 -0.23
C GLY A 8 -1.14 -2.58 0.28
N ASP A 9 -2.35 -3.08 0.46
CA ASP A 9 -3.52 -2.27 0.80
C ASP A 9 -3.89 -2.38 2.29
N SER A 10 -5.18 -2.19 2.60
CA SER A 10 -5.67 -2.22 3.99
C SER A 10 -5.49 -3.57 4.68
N PHE A 11 -5.39 -4.67 3.94
CA PHE A 11 -5.20 -5.99 4.54
C PHE A 11 -3.88 -6.11 5.29
N CYS A 12 -2.88 -5.30 4.96
CA CYS A 12 -1.59 -5.29 5.64
C CYS A 12 -1.24 -3.91 6.21
N ALA A 13 -2.23 -3.07 6.47
CA ALA A 13 -2.02 -1.72 6.97
C ALA A 13 -2.03 -1.61 8.50
N SER A 14 -2.58 -2.60 9.21
CA SER A 14 -2.73 -2.53 10.66
C SER A 14 -1.47 -2.96 11.40
N ASN A 15 -1.08 -2.17 12.39
CA ASN A 15 0.02 -2.49 13.30
C ASN A 15 -0.48 -2.93 14.69
N GLN A 16 -1.75 -3.27 14.81
CA GLN A 16 -2.30 -3.76 16.08
C GLN A 16 -1.69 -5.11 16.45
N PRO A 17 -1.49 -5.39 17.76
CA PRO A 17 -0.85 -6.65 18.20
C PRO A 17 -1.53 -7.91 17.69
N GLU A 18 -2.85 -7.88 17.54
CA GLU A 18 -3.67 -9.01 17.07
C GLU A 18 -3.72 -9.12 15.54
N SER A 19 -3.12 -8.17 14.81
CA SER A 19 -3.12 -8.24 13.33
C SER A 19 -2.26 -9.39 12.83
N TRP A 20 -2.66 -9.96 11.68
CA TRP A 20 -1.90 -11.06 11.09
C TRP A 20 -0.47 -10.65 10.74
N CYS A 21 -0.23 -9.38 10.43
CA CYS A 21 1.10 -8.87 10.14
C CYS A 21 2.03 -9.00 11.36
N ASN A 22 1.55 -8.60 12.53
CA ASN A 22 2.34 -8.71 13.76
C ASN A 22 2.51 -10.16 14.19
N ILE A 23 1.48 -10.99 14.01
CA ILE A 23 1.57 -12.42 14.32
C ILE A 23 2.63 -13.08 13.43
N LEU A 24 2.62 -12.77 12.14
CA LEU A 24 3.60 -13.33 11.19
C LEU A 24 5.02 -12.87 11.53
N GLN A 25 5.19 -11.58 11.81
CA GLN A 25 6.48 -11.02 12.21
C GLN A 25 7.06 -11.74 13.42
N GLU A 26 6.23 -11.98 14.42
CA GLU A 26 6.63 -12.66 15.63
C GLU A 26 7.00 -14.11 15.37
N LYS A 27 6.19 -14.82 14.59
CA LYS A 27 6.44 -16.23 14.24
C LYS A 27 7.71 -16.43 13.42
N LEU A 28 8.06 -15.47 12.57
CA LEU A 28 9.28 -15.51 11.80
C LEU A 28 10.51 -15.04 12.58
N GLY A 29 10.32 -14.53 13.79
CA GLY A 29 11.43 -14.01 14.59
C GLY A 29 12.07 -12.78 13.98
N CYS A 30 11.31 -11.98 13.21
CA CYS A 30 11.81 -10.77 12.59
C CYS A 30 11.72 -9.58 13.53
N SER A 31 12.52 -8.55 13.25
CA SER A 31 12.42 -7.28 13.95
C SER A 31 11.09 -6.61 13.63
N ARG A 32 10.72 -5.65 14.47
CA ARG A 32 9.46 -4.93 14.32
C ARG A 32 9.32 -4.39 12.88
N PRO A 33 8.15 -4.54 12.25
CA PRO A 33 7.96 -4.05 10.88
C PRO A 33 8.22 -2.54 10.79
N ARG A 34 8.95 -2.14 9.76
CA ARG A 34 9.19 -0.73 9.46
C ARG A 34 8.20 -0.18 8.45
N TRP A 35 7.50 -1.06 7.79
CA TRP A 35 6.66 -0.68 6.67
C TRP A 35 5.38 -1.50 6.65
N PHE A 36 4.26 -0.82 6.58
CA PHE A 36 2.95 -1.42 6.45
C PHE A 36 2.27 -0.92 5.18
N GLY A 37 1.32 -1.70 4.67
CA GLY A 37 0.50 -1.28 3.54
C GLY A 37 -0.35 -0.06 3.86
N LYS A 38 -1.04 0.45 2.85
CA LYS A 38 -1.93 1.60 2.98
C LYS A 38 -3.29 1.29 2.39
N PRO A 39 -4.40 1.67 3.06
CA PRO A 39 -5.74 1.45 2.55
C PRO A 39 -5.92 2.05 1.14
N GLY A 40 -6.56 1.29 0.26
CA GLY A 40 -6.87 1.74 -1.09
C GLY A 40 -5.73 1.73 -2.08
N LYS A 41 -4.54 1.27 -1.69
CA LYS A 41 -3.37 1.31 -2.55
C LYS A 41 -3.48 0.33 -3.72
N SER A 42 -3.09 0.79 -4.91
CA SER A 42 -3.06 -0.06 -6.11
C SER A 42 -1.81 -0.93 -6.16
N ILE A 43 -1.83 -1.96 -7.04
CA ILE A 43 -0.64 -2.79 -7.29
C ILE A 43 0.52 -1.92 -7.77
N TRP A 44 0.26 -0.99 -8.70
CA TRP A 44 1.29 -0.09 -9.22
C TRP A 44 1.86 0.83 -8.15
N GLY A 45 1.00 1.33 -7.25
CA GLY A 45 1.45 2.13 -6.11
C GLY A 45 2.37 1.34 -5.18
N THR A 46 2.04 0.08 -4.94
CA THR A 46 2.87 -0.83 -4.13
C THR A 46 4.24 -1.07 -4.77
N ILE A 47 4.26 -1.35 -6.08
CA ILE A 47 5.49 -1.55 -6.84
C ILE A 47 6.35 -0.29 -6.84
N PHE A 48 5.74 0.86 -7.02
CA PHE A 48 6.43 2.15 -6.98
C PHE A 48 7.13 2.37 -5.63
N ASP A 49 6.43 2.14 -4.54
CA ASP A 49 7.00 2.29 -3.20
C ASP A 49 8.16 1.33 -2.96
N TYR A 50 8.00 0.08 -3.37
CA TYR A 50 9.05 -0.92 -3.21
C TYR A 50 10.30 -0.55 -4.03
N ASN A 51 10.13 -0.13 -5.27
CA ASN A 51 11.24 0.30 -6.12
C ASN A 51 11.97 1.50 -5.54
N LYS A 52 11.24 2.41 -4.90
CA LYS A 52 11.83 3.56 -4.22
C LYS A 52 12.72 3.10 -3.05
N LEU A 53 12.27 2.12 -2.28
CA LEU A 53 13.08 1.56 -1.19
C LEU A 53 14.34 0.88 -1.73
N ILE A 54 14.23 0.17 -2.86
CA ILE A 54 15.41 -0.44 -3.51
C ILE A 54 16.41 0.65 -3.88
N ALA A 55 15.96 1.74 -4.51
CA ALA A 55 16.82 2.84 -4.93
C ALA A 55 17.51 3.53 -3.74
N GLU A 56 16.84 3.57 -2.59
CA GLU A 56 17.35 4.16 -1.36
C GLU A 56 18.19 3.18 -0.50
N GLY A 57 18.31 1.92 -0.92
CA GLY A 57 19.00 0.89 -0.13
C GLY A 57 18.31 0.54 1.18
N ARG A 58 16.98 0.66 1.24
CA ARG A 58 16.18 0.50 2.46
C ARG A 58 15.23 -0.69 2.43
N VAL A 59 15.44 -1.63 1.53
CA VAL A 59 14.60 -2.82 1.41
C VAL A 59 14.73 -3.67 2.68
N PRO A 60 13.59 -4.11 3.28
CA PRO A 60 13.67 -5.02 4.42
C PRO A 60 14.20 -6.39 4.00
N ASP A 61 14.70 -7.16 4.96
CA ASP A 61 15.21 -8.52 4.68
C ASP A 61 14.12 -9.45 4.21
N VAL A 62 12.91 -9.30 4.73
CA VAL A 62 11.74 -10.05 4.32
C VAL A 62 10.67 -9.08 3.83
N SER A 63 10.18 -9.28 2.62
CA SER A 63 9.12 -8.44 2.04
C SER A 63 7.89 -9.30 1.79
N VAL A 64 6.77 -8.89 2.35
CA VAL A 64 5.47 -9.55 2.17
C VAL A 64 4.57 -8.65 1.34
N PHE A 65 4.06 -9.17 0.25
CA PHE A 65 3.18 -8.43 -0.65
C PHE A 65 1.75 -8.92 -0.54
N CYS A 66 0.83 -7.98 -0.29
CA CYS A 66 -0.60 -8.24 -0.32
C CYS A 66 -1.13 -7.60 -1.60
N TRP A 67 -1.25 -8.40 -2.65
CA TRP A 67 -1.74 -7.87 -3.92
C TRP A 67 -3.20 -7.46 -3.81
N THR A 68 -3.45 -6.22 -4.15
CA THR A 68 -4.79 -5.65 -4.15
C THR A 68 -5.52 -5.93 -5.47
N GLU A 69 -6.73 -5.44 -5.58
CA GLU A 69 -7.55 -5.57 -6.78
C GLU A 69 -6.88 -4.91 -7.99
N PRO A 70 -6.75 -5.63 -9.13
CA PRO A 70 -5.98 -5.13 -10.27
C PRO A 70 -6.58 -3.90 -10.95
N TYR A 71 -7.87 -3.62 -10.74
CA TYR A 71 -8.54 -2.46 -11.35
C TYR A 71 -8.34 -1.16 -10.59
N ARG A 72 -7.61 -1.16 -9.47
CA ARG A 72 -7.29 0.09 -8.76
C ARG A 72 -6.29 0.91 -9.56
N LEU A 73 -6.56 2.22 -9.61
CA LEU A 73 -5.73 3.15 -10.36
C LEU A 73 -4.59 3.71 -9.51
N TYR A 74 -3.56 4.20 -10.18
CA TYR A 74 -2.40 4.80 -9.53
C TYR A 74 -2.33 6.30 -9.80
N HIS A 75 -2.02 7.05 -8.74
CA HIS A 75 -1.66 8.46 -8.83
C HIS A 75 -0.54 8.73 -7.82
N PRO A 76 0.54 9.45 -8.19
CA PRO A 76 1.70 9.62 -7.31
C PRO A 76 1.43 10.36 -6.00
N LYS A 77 0.36 11.14 -5.95
CA LYS A 77 0.01 11.94 -4.77
C LYS A 77 -1.25 11.48 -4.04
N LEU A 78 -2.00 10.56 -4.63
CA LEU A 78 -3.29 10.13 -4.11
C LEU A 78 -3.39 8.61 -4.07
N ILE A 79 -4.12 8.11 -3.08
CA ILE A 79 -4.60 6.73 -3.10
C ILE A 79 -5.95 6.75 -3.80
N LEU A 80 -6.02 6.15 -4.98
CA LEU A 80 -7.22 6.14 -5.81
C LEU A 80 -8.02 4.86 -5.59
N SER A 81 -9.27 5.02 -5.22
CA SER A 81 -10.22 3.92 -5.05
C SER A 81 -11.62 4.43 -5.39
N ALA A 82 -12.60 3.52 -5.41
CA ALA A 82 -14.00 3.88 -5.63
C ALA A 82 -14.52 4.89 -4.61
N ASN A 83 -13.88 4.99 -3.45
CA ASN A 83 -14.27 5.87 -2.35
C ASN A 83 -13.36 7.10 -2.22
N THR A 84 -12.50 7.35 -3.20
CA THR A 84 -11.60 8.51 -3.16
C THR A 84 -12.41 9.80 -3.12
N LYS A 85 -12.12 10.63 -2.12
CA LYS A 85 -12.80 11.92 -1.94
C LYS A 85 -11.98 13.05 -2.58
N PRO A 86 -12.63 14.10 -3.10
CA PRO A 86 -11.92 15.26 -3.63
C PRO A 86 -10.99 15.89 -2.61
N LEU A 87 -9.78 16.21 -3.04
CA LEU A 87 -8.79 16.92 -2.24
C LEU A 87 -8.50 18.29 -2.86
N GLU A 88 -8.21 19.25 -2.01
CA GLU A 88 -7.83 20.59 -2.46
C GLU A 88 -6.55 20.51 -3.30
N GLY A 89 -6.49 21.30 -4.38
CA GLY A 89 -5.33 21.34 -5.27
C GLY A 89 -5.27 20.25 -6.32
N VAL A 90 -6.25 19.36 -6.36
CA VAL A 90 -6.36 18.32 -7.40
C VAL A 90 -7.44 18.72 -8.41
N ASP A 91 -7.13 18.62 -9.70
CA ASP A 91 -8.05 18.97 -10.77
C ASP A 91 -9.36 18.17 -10.65
N PRO A 92 -10.54 18.84 -10.59
CA PRO A 92 -11.83 18.15 -10.50
C PRO A 92 -12.07 17.13 -11.61
N ASN A 93 -11.47 17.31 -12.79
CA ASN A 93 -11.60 16.37 -13.90
C ASN A 93 -11.00 14.98 -13.57
N VAL A 94 -10.03 14.90 -12.67
CA VAL A 94 -9.48 13.62 -12.21
C VAL A 94 -10.58 12.79 -11.54
N TYR A 95 -11.35 13.40 -10.65
CA TYR A 95 -12.44 12.70 -9.95
C TYR A 95 -13.58 12.31 -10.88
N LYS A 96 -13.88 13.17 -11.85
CA LYS A 96 -14.89 12.88 -12.86
C LYS A 96 -14.52 11.66 -13.71
N THR A 97 -13.26 11.58 -14.10
CA THR A 97 -12.72 10.45 -14.85
C THR A 97 -12.75 9.17 -14.02
N LEU A 98 -12.41 9.26 -12.74
CA LEU A 98 -12.47 8.12 -11.80
C LEU A 98 -13.89 7.62 -11.63
N ASP A 99 -14.86 8.53 -11.44
CA ASP A 99 -16.27 8.16 -11.34
C ASP A 99 -16.73 7.38 -12.57
N ASN A 100 -16.38 7.86 -13.76
CA ASN A 100 -16.72 7.17 -15.00
C ASN A 100 -16.05 5.78 -15.08
N TYR A 101 -14.82 5.68 -14.65
CA TYR A 101 -14.09 4.40 -14.63
C TYR A 101 -14.77 3.38 -13.70
N TRP A 102 -15.16 3.79 -12.49
CA TRP A 102 -15.77 2.89 -11.51
C TRP A 102 -17.21 2.50 -11.86
N LYS A 103 -17.90 3.29 -12.68
CA LYS A 103 -19.27 3.00 -13.12
C LYS A 103 -19.34 2.05 -14.32
N HIS A 104 -18.23 1.80 -14.95
CA HIS A 104 -18.11 0.92 -16.11
C HIS A 104 -17.20 -0.25 -15.79
#